data_aaa10b59be5ecab12f24fede6cf1ae08
#
_entry.id   aaa10b59be5ecab12f24fede6cf1ae08
#
_cell.length_a   1.000
_cell.length_b   1.000
_cell.length_c   1.000
_cell.angle_alpha   90.00
_cell.angle_beta   90.00
_cell.angle_gamma   90.00
#
_symmetry.space_group_name_H-M   'P 1'
#
loop_
_entity.id
_entity.type
_entity.pdbx_description
1 polymer ?
#
loop_
_entity_poly.entity_id
_entity_poly.type
_entity_poly.pdbx_seq_one_letter_code
_entity_poly.pdbx_strand_id
1 'polypeptide(L)'
;MGEKIRVVVAGGGTAGWLTAYSLVKRLGNLLEITLVESDQIGTVGVGEATVPTMRDFHKIFGIDEREFMRATQATFKLGIFFDNWGAPGESYAH
;
A
#
# COMPACT_ATOMS: atom_id res chain seq x y z
N MET A 1 -9.65 -7.01 31.82
CA MET A 1 -9.56 -6.28 30.54
C MET A 1 -8.70 -5.05 30.75
N GLY A 2 -7.59 -4.99 30.05
CA GLY A 2 -6.70 -3.85 30.10
C GLY A 2 -7.14 -2.71 29.22
N GLU A 3 -6.55 -1.56 29.43
CA GLU A 3 -6.70 -0.45 28.53
C GLU A 3 -6.06 -0.78 27.17
N LYS A 4 -6.65 -0.26 26.11
CA LYS A 4 -6.07 -0.37 24.78
C LYS A 4 -4.84 0.51 24.66
N ILE A 5 -3.84 0.02 23.95
CA ILE A 5 -2.68 0.81 23.59
C ILE A 5 -3.07 1.78 22.48
N ARG A 6 -2.80 3.05 22.67
CA ARG A 6 -3.08 4.07 21.66
C ARG A 6 -1.93 4.18 20.68
N VAL A 7 -2.26 4.08 19.41
CA VAL A 7 -1.29 4.14 18.31
C VAL A 7 -1.74 5.22 17.33
N VAL A 8 -0.83 6.09 16.98
CA VAL A 8 -1.07 7.11 15.96
C VAL A 8 -0.23 6.76 14.73
N VAL A 9 -0.90 6.67 13.59
CA VAL A 9 -0.25 6.53 12.29
C VAL A 9 -0.24 7.91 11.64
N ALA A 10 0.93 8.50 11.50
CA ALA A 10 1.09 9.81 10.87
C ALA A 10 1.42 9.64 9.40
N GLY A 11 0.49 10.03 8.55
CA GLY A 11 0.64 9.95 7.10
C GLY A 11 -0.52 9.25 6.43
N GLY A 12 -1.15 9.94 5.48
CA GLY A 12 -2.34 9.47 4.75
C GLY A 12 -2.03 8.84 3.40
N GLY A 13 -0.79 8.48 3.12
CA GLY A 13 -0.41 7.78 1.91
C GLY A 13 -0.68 6.29 1.99
N THR A 14 -0.27 5.55 0.95
CA THR A 14 -0.49 4.10 0.87
C THR A 14 0.08 3.36 2.07
N ALA A 15 1.31 3.68 2.47
CA ALA A 15 1.96 3.02 3.61
C ALA A 15 1.21 3.25 4.92
N GLY A 16 0.73 4.47 5.16
CA GLY A 16 -0.03 4.79 6.36
C GLY A 16 -1.33 4.03 6.44
N TRP A 17 -2.11 4.02 5.37
CA TRP A 17 -3.37 3.29 5.32
C TRP A 17 -3.20 1.77 5.41
N LEU A 18 -2.20 1.19 4.73
CA LEU A 18 -1.91 -0.24 4.84
C LEU A 18 -1.48 -0.62 6.26
N THR A 19 -0.68 0.22 6.90
CA THR A 19 -0.25 0.01 8.28
C THR A 19 -1.46 0.03 9.23
N ALA A 20 -2.30 1.06 9.14
CA ALA A 20 -3.49 1.17 9.97
C ALA A 20 -4.43 -0.01 9.76
N TYR A 21 -4.66 -0.39 8.52
CA TYR A 21 -5.51 -1.55 8.18
C TYR A 21 -4.97 -2.84 8.79
N SER A 22 -3.66 -3.09 8.63
CA SER A 22 -3.02 -4.28 9.17
C SER A 22 -3.13 -4.37 10.69
N LEU A 23 -2.88 -3.26 11.36
CA LEU A 23 -2.96 -3.18 12.82
C LEU A 23 -4.39 -3.43 13.32
N VAL A 24 -5.39 -2.82 12.67
CA VAL A 24 -6.79 -3.02 13.03
C VAL A 24 -7.19 -4.48 12.85
N LYS A 25 -6.84 -5.08 11.73
CA LYS A 25 -7.22 -6.46 11.43
C LYS A 25 -6.56 -7.48 12.36
N ARG A 26 -5.33 -7.25 12.75
CA ARG A 26 -4.55 -8.19 13.56
C ARG A 26 -4.69 -7.95 15.06
N LEU A 27 -4.72 -6.69 15.46
CA LEU A 27 -4.60 -6.29 16.86
C LEU A 27 -5.70 -5.32 17.30
N GLY A 28 -6.79 -5.22 16.54
CA GLY A 28 -7.85 -4.24 16.79
C GLY A 28 -8.49 -4.35 18.18
N ASN A 29 -8.44 -5.52 18.79
CA ASN A 29 -8.95 -5.69 20.15
C ASN A 29 -8.01 -5.12 21.23
N LEU A 30 -6.75 -4.92 20.87
CA LEU A 30 -5.70 -4.48 21.79
C LEU A 30 -5.29 -3.03 21.56
N LEU A 31 -5.61 -2.49 20.40
CA LEU A 31 -5.13 -1.17 19.96
C LEU A 31 -6.28 -0.22 19.69
N GLU A 32 -6.06 1.03 20.04
CA GLU A 32 -6.88 2.15 19.57
C GLU A 32 -6.05 2.92 18.54
N ILE A 33 -6.44 2.86 17.27
CA ILE A 33 -5.62 3.37 16.18
C ILE A 33 -6.25 4.62 15.59
N THR A 34 -5.43 5.66 15.48
CA THR A 34 -5.80 6.93 14.86
C THR A 34 -4.84 7.20 13.71
N LEU A 35 -5.38 7.40 12.51
CA LEU A 35 -4.59 7.84 11.37
C LEU A 35 -4.75 9.35 11.20
N VAL A 36 -3.64 10.04 11.05
CA VAL A 36 -3.59 11.50 10.88
C VAL A 36 -3.02 11.83 9.52
N GLU A 37 -3.74 12.61 8.74
CA GLU A 37 -3.28 13.10 7.45
C GLU A 37 -3.55 14.60 7.34
N SER A 38 -2.87 15.26 6.39
CA SER A 38 -3.04 16.67 6.13
C SER A 38 -3.82 16.88 4.83
N ASP A 39 -4.86 17.70 4.89
CA ASP A 39 -5.61 18.11 3.70
C ASP A 39 -4.78 18.97 2.75
N GLN A 40 -3.68 19.53 3.25
CA GLN A 40 -2.79 20.38 2.45
C GLN A 40 -1.75 19.57 1.66
N ILE A 41 -1.52 18.33 2.06
CA ILE A 41 -0.58 17.44 1.37
C ILE A 41 -1.41 16.53 0.47
N GLY A 42 -1.38 16.82 -0.83
CA GLY A 42 -2.08 16.00 -1.81
C GLY A 42 -1.33 14.71 -2.14
N THR A 43 -2.02 13.86 -2.88
CA THR A 43 -1.40 12.65 -3.42
C THR A 43 -0.35 13.03 -4.47
N VAL A 44 0.85 12.48 -4.33
CA VAL A 44 1.91 12.68 -5.33
C VAL A 44 1.60 11.79 -6.53
N GLY A 45 1.23 12.40 -7.64
CA GLY A 45 0.87 11.68 -8.86
C GLY A 45 2.09 11.33 -9.70
N VAL A 46 2.74 10.24 -9.38
CA VAL A 46 3.96 9.82 -10.07
C VAL A 46 3.79 8.51 -10.85
N GLY A 47 2.60 7.94 -10.82
CA GLY A 47 2.39 6.58 -11.31
C GLY A 47 3.01 5.56 -10.35
N GLU A 48 2.21 4.65 -9.85
CA GLU A 48 2.68 3.65 -8.90
C GLU A 48 2.34 2.25 -9.40
N ALA A 49 3.23 1.33 -9.12
CA ALA A 49 2.98 -0.08 -9.34
C ALA A 49 3.30 -0.84 -8.06
N THR A 50 2.48 -1.85 -7.78
CA THR A 50 2.73 -2.73 -6.63
C THR A 50 3.80 -3.76 -6.97
N VAL A 51 4.39 -4.32 -5.94
CA VAL A 51 5.32 -5.45 -6.05
C VAL A 51 4.61 -6.76 -5.70
N PRO A 52 5.17 -7.94 -6.04
CA PRO A 52 4.50 -9.22 -5.80
C PRO A 52 4.04 -9.46 -4.37
N THR A 53 4.72 -8.91 -3.38
CA THR A 53 4.33 -9.02 -1.97
C THR A 53 2.94 -8.44 -1.68
N MET A 54 2.41 -7.58 -2.54
CA MET A 54 1.04 -7.08 -2.40
C MET A 54 0.02 -8.20 -2.50
N ARG A 55 0.29 -9.22 -3.30
CA ARG A 55 -0.59 -10.40 -3.40
C ARG A 55 -0.60 -11.20 -2.11
N ASP A 56 0.54 -11.29 -1.44
CA ASP A 56 0.61 -11.94 -0.12
C ASP A 56 -0.20 -11.16 0.91
N PHE A 57 -0.12 -9.85 0.88
CA PHE A 57 -0.95 -8.98 1.73
C PHE A 57 -2.44 -9.24 1.51
N HIS A 58 -2.88 -9.32 0.27
CA HIS A 58 -4.29 -9.61 -0.05
C HIS A 58 -4.71 -10.98 0.51
N LYS A 59 -3.88 -11.99 0.39
CA LYS A 59 -4.16 -13.33 0.92
C LYS A 59 -4.26 -13.34 2.45
N ILE A 60 -3.30 -12.69 3.11
CA ILE A 60 -3.24 -12.64 4.57
C ILE A 60 -4.50 -11.98 5.15
N PHE A 61 -4.99 -10.94 4.51
CA PHE A 61 -6.13 -10.17 5.00
C PHE A 61 -7.45 -10.53 4.32
N GLY A 62 -7.46 -11.54 3.44
CA GLY A 62 -8.68 -11.99 2.78
C GLY A 62 -9.28 -10.96 1.82
N ILE A 63 -8.45 -10.15 1.19
CA ILE A 63 -8.89 -9.14 0.23
C ILE A 63 -9.10 -9.78 -1.13
N ASP A 64 -10.30 -9.66 -1.70
CA ASP A 64 -10.59 -10.12 -3.05
C ASP A 64 -9.92 -9.20 -4.06
N GLU A 65 -9.10 -9.77 -4.93
CA GLU A 65 -8.34 -9.03 -5.94
C GLU A 65 -9.25 -8.28 -6.91
N ARG A 66 -10.36 -8.88 -7.32
CA ARG A 66 -11.31 -8.21 -8.23
C ARG A 66 -11.93 -6.99 -7.58
N GLU A 67 -12.34 -7.11 -6.33
CA GLU A 67 -12.91 -6.01 -5.57
C GLU A 67 -11.87 -4.92 -5.35
N PHE A 68 -10.65 -5.30 -5.03
CA PHE A 68 -9.54 -4.37 -4.86
C PHE A 68 -9.27 -3.59 -6.16
N MET A 69 -9.20 -4.28 -7.29
CA MET A 69 -8.96 -3.62 -8.58
C MET A 69 -10.09 -2.69 -8.97
N ARG A 70 -11.34 -3.09 -8.70
CA ARG A 70 -12.50 -2.25 -8.97
C ARG A 70 -12.50 -1.00 -8.10
N ALA A 71 -12.26 -1.14 -6.80
CA ALA A 71 -12.28 -0.04 -5.86
C ALA A 71 -11.16 0.97 -6.10
N THR A 72 -10.01 0.51 -6.53
CA THR A 72 -8.83 1.35 -6.78
C THR A 72 -8.68 1.78 -8.24
N GLN A 73 -9.50 1.23 -9.14
CA GLN A 73 -9.37 1.42 -10.58
C GLN A 73 -8.01 0.98 -11.11
N ALA A 74 -7.43 -0.01 -10.46
CA ALA A 74 -6.11 -0.53 -10.82
C ALA A 74 -6.15 -1.36 -12.10
N THR A 75 -5.02 -1.43 -12.78
CA THR A 75 -4.82 -2.30 -13.95
C THR A 75 -3.66 -3.25 -13.69
N PHE A 76 -3.57 -4.31 -14.50
CA PHE A 76 -2.43 -5.21 -14.40
C PHE A 76 -1.19 -4.54 -14.98
N LYS A 77 -0.08 -4.69 -14.26
CA LYS A 77 1.23 -4.32 -14.77
C LYS A 77 1.76 -5.46 -15.63
N LEU A 78 2.12 -5.15 -16.87
CA LEU A 78 2.69 -6.14 -17.79
C LEU A 78 4.18 -6.35 -17.57
N GLY A 79 4.87 -5.32 -17.08
CA GLY A 79 6.29 -5.38 -16.83
C GLY A 79 6.88 -3.97 -16.70
N ILE A 80 8.19 -3.91 -16.55
CA ILE A 80 8.95 -2.66 -16.50
C ILE A 80 10.02 -2.75 -17.58
N PHE A 81 10.11 -1.71 -18.39
CA PHE A 81 11.16 -1.58 -19.38
C PHE A 81 12.18 -0.56 -18.87
N PHE A 82 13.43 -1.00 -18.76
CA PHE A 82 14.53 -0.14 -18.33
C PHE A 82 15.35 0.25 -19.57
N ASP A 83 15.37 1.55 -19.84
CA ASP A 83 16.07 2.10 -20.98
C ASP A 83 17.29 2.90 -20.51
N ASN A 84 18.46 2.60 -21.10
CA ASN A 84 19.74 3.19 -20.71
C ASN A 84 20.15 2.94 -19.25
N TRP A 85 19.70 1.86 -18.65
CA TRP A 85 20.16 1.41 -17.34
C TRP A 85 21.36 0.49 -17.49
N GLY A 86 22.39 0.75 -16.71
CA GLY A 86 23.66 0.03 -16.79
C GLY A 86 24.63 0.77 -17.71
N ALA A 87 24.51 0.57 -19.02
CA ALA A 87 25.31 1.32 -19.99
C ALA A 87 24.40 2.09 -20.95
N PRO A 88 24.86 3.22 -21.51
CA PRO A 88 24.11 3.94 -22.53
C PRO A 88 23.80 3.04 -23.73
N GLY A 89 22.55 3.03 -24.16
CA GLY A 89 22.09 2.21 -25.28
C GLY A 89 21.66 0.80 -24.92
N GLU A 90 21.85 0.36 -23.69
CA GLU A 90 21.34 -0.91 -23.23
C GLU A 90 19.91 -0.77 -22.66
N SER A 91 19.08 -1.75 -22.98
CA SER A 91 17.69 -1.79 -22.53
C SER A 91 17.33 -3.23 -22.18
N TYR A 92 16.48 -3.38 -21.15
CA TYR A 92 15.96 -4.69 -20.78
C TYR A 92 14.57 -4.57 -20.17
N ALA A 93 13.79 -5.66 -20.27
CA ALA A 93 12.48 -5.76 -19.66
C ALA A 93 12.55 -6.65 -18.41
N HIS A 94 11.79 -6.26 -17.38
CA HIS A 94 11.69 -6.99 -16.11
C HIS A 94 10.23 -7.42 -15.89
#